data_06ba6d1ef699409d5c32edf391d35be2
#
_entry.id   06ba6d1ef699409d5c32edf391d35be2
#
_cell.length_a   1.000
_cell.length_b   1.000
_cell.length_c   1.000
_cell.angle_alpha   90.00
_cell.angle_beta   90.00
_cell.angle_gamma   90.00
#
_symmetry.space_group_name_H-M   'P 1'
#
loop_
_entity.id
_entity.type
_entity.pdbx_description
1 polymer ?
#
loop_
_entity_poly.entity_id
_entity_poly.type
_entity_poly.pdbx_seq_one_letter_code
_entity_poly.pdbx_strand_id
1 'polypeptide(L)'
;WLADRKRAQYSSFSMTDKFKYMLDDASKEIDQGLILDPEHAFGYSAKLQIEFYNNNWQEMFNVAEKAYKLAGERPHLLGKIGYSLAYGGQCEKEDIYRSTEKFQTVKKNRCQFQRGCWEIGKKAYELDTGNYATWDNYLLAQCYLTSGEKEKIIDVLEPLQHKKFVWWNLHLGLAYDSLEKFEIARKHLDFVKNFLKEDHLSKLKFALTKQNQHINTYPYITNTLKKYGFN
;
A
#
# COMPACT_ATOMS: atom_id res chain seq x y z
N TRP A 1 -3.67 -4.51 20.69
CA TRP A 1 -4.97 -4.91 20.14
C TRP A 1 -5.92 -3.71 20.02
N LEU A 2 -6.12 -2.88 21.07
CA LEU A 2 -7.02 -1.73 21.03
C LEU A 2 -6.56 -0.67 20.03
N ALA A 3 -5.30 -0.31 20.05
CA ALA A 3 -4.70 0.63 19.12
C ALA A 3 -4.81 0.17 17.65
N ASP A 4 -4.56 -1.12 17.38
CA ASP A 4 -4.72 -1.65 16.01
C ASP A 4 -6.19 -1.60 15.56
N ARG A 5 -7.14 -1.81 16.48
CA ARG A 5 -8.57 -1.66 16.18
C ARG A 5 -8.95 -0.21 15.86
N LYS A 6 -8.46 0.78 16.61
CA LYS A 6 -8.68 2.20 16.34
C LYS A 6 -8.10 2.62 14.98
N ARG A 7 -6.87 2.17 14.67
CA ARG A 7 -6.26 2.37 13.36
C ARG A 7 -7.09 1.74 12.23
N ALA A 8 -7.55 0.50 12.42
CA ALA A 8 -8.39 -0.19 11.43
C ALA A 8 -9.73 0.53 11.23
N GLN A 9 -10.32 1.07 12.30
CA GLN A 9 -11.53 1.89 12.19
C GLN A 9 -11.27 3.16 11.39
N TYR A 10 -10.16 3.87 11.64
CA TYR A 10 -9.80 5.04 10.84
C TYR A 10 -9.71 4.71 9.34
N SER A 11 -9.02 3.63 8.99
CA SER A 11 -8.90 3.21 7.58
C SER A 11 -10.24 2.82 6.94
N SER A 12 -11.17 2.30 7.75
CA SER A 12 -12.51 1.90 7.31
C SER A 12 -13.47 3.08 7.14
N PHE A 13 -13.26 4.17 7.89
CA PHE A 13 -14.09 5.37 7.85
C PHE A 13 -13.61 6.43 6.86
N SER A 14 -13.01 6.02 5.76
CA SER A 14 -12.61 6.90 4.65
C SER A 14 -11.49 7.89 4.97
N MET A 15 -10.71 7.65 6.03
CA MET A 15 -9.50 8.42 6.37
C MET A 15 -9.75 9.93 6.42
N THR A 16 -10.90 10.36 6.93
CA THR A 16 -11.28 11.78 7.01
C THR A 16 -10.70 12.43 8.25
N ASP A 17 -10.47 13.73 8.21
CA ASP A 17 -9.97 14.50 9.35
C ASP A 17 -10.88 14.40 10.58
N LYS A 18 -12.20 14.18 10.36
CA LYS A 18 -13.16 13.92 11.41
C LYS A 18 -12.78 12.77 12.35
N PHE A 19 -12.07 11.75 11.83
CA PHE A 19 -11.69 10.56 12.60
C PHE A 19 -10.18 10.52 12.92
N LYS A 20 -9.46 11.61 12.67
CA LYS A 20 -8.01 11.68 12.93
C LYS A 20 -7.67 11.43 14.40
N TYR A 21 -8.55 11.83 15.33
CA TYR A 21 -8.38 11.54 16.75
C TYR A 21 -8.18 10.05 17.06
N MET A 22 -8.74 9.15 16.24
CA MET A 22 -8.54 7.71 16.41
C MET A 22 -7.09 7.28 16.14
N LEU A 23 -6.40 7.96 15.22
CA LEU A 23 -4.97 7.71 14.99
C LEU A 23 -4.13 8.29 16.12
N ASP A 24 -4.47 9.48 16.60
CA ASP A 24 -3.75 10.14 17.69
C ASP A 24 -3.83 9.32 18.98
N ASP A 25 -5.02 8.79 19.29
CA ASP A 25 -5.23 7.89 20.43
C ASP A 25 -4.48 6.56 20.23
N ALA A 26 -4.58 5.96 19.05
CA ALA A 26 -3.86 4.73 18.74
C ALA A 26 -2.33 4.90 18.84
N SER A 27 -1.81 6.06 18.40
CA SER A 27 -0.39 6.39 18.52
C SER A 27 0.06 6.41 19.98
N LYS A 28 -0.68 7.12 20.86
CA LYS A 28 -0.38 7.18 22.29
C LYS A 28 -0.38 5.81 22.96
N GLU A 29 -1.40 4.99 22.66
CA GLU A 29 -1.52 3.64 23.24
C GLU A 29 -0.37 2.73 22.78
N ILE A 30 0.05 2.84 21.52
CA ILE A 30 1.17 2.06 21.00
C ILE A 30 2.49 2.53 21.61
N ASP A 31 2.71 3.82 21.72
CA ASP A 31 3.95 4.35 22.33
C ASP A 31 4.06 3.91 23.79
N GLN A 32 2.98 3.94 24.55
CA GLN A 32 2.95 3.40 25.92
C GLN A 32 3.24 1.88 25.94
N GLY A 33 2.64 1.11 25.02
CA GLY A 33 2.89 -0.31 24.91
C GLY A 33 4.35 -0.63 24.57
N LEU A 34 4.97 0.15 23.69
CA LEU A 34 6.37 -0.02 23.28
C LEU A 34 7.38 0.43 24.38
N ILE A 35 6.97 1.28 25.33
CA ILE A 35 7.75 1.56 26.53
C ILE A 35 7.79 0.32 27.44
N LEU A 36 6.66 -0.38 27.57
CA LEU A 36 6.55 -1.59 28.39
C LEU A 36 7.20 -2.82 27.75
N ASP A 37 7.09 -2.94 26.43
CA ASP A 37 7.70 -4.03 25.65
C ASP A 37 8.40 -3.47 24.40
N PRO A 38 9.68 -3.07 24.52
CA PRO A 38 10.46 -2.48 23.44
C PRO A 38 10.78 -3.40 22.25
N GLU A 39 10.45 -4.70 22.37
CA GLU A 39 10.66 -5.69 21.30
C GLU A 39 9.33 -6.23 20.73
N HIS A 40 8.22 -5.58 21.06
CA HIS A 40 6.90 -5.99 20.59
C HIS A 40 6.72 -5.74 19.09
N ALA A 41 7.03 -6.73 18.27
CA ALA A 41 7.01 -6.63 16.81
C ALA A 41 5.66 -6.16 16.25
N PHE A 42 4.54 -6.62 16.83
CA PHE A 42 3.20 -6.20 16.40
C PHE A 42 2.94 -4.71 16.71
N GLY A 43 3.46 -4.22 17.83
CA GLY A 43 3.42 -2.80 18.19
C GLY A 43 4.13 -1.93 17.15
N TYR A 44 5.33 -2.32 16.72
CA TYR A 44 6.05 -1.60 15.66
C TYR A 44 5.36 -1.68 14.31
N SER A 45 4.76 -2.83 13.97
CA SER A 45 3.96 -2.96 12.75
C SER A 45 2.73 -2.05 12.76
N ALA A 46 2.07 -1.89 13.91
CA ALA A 46 0.94 -0.99 14.05
C ALA A 46 1.38 0.48 14.05
N LYS A 47 2.48 0.84 14.73
CA LYS A 47 3.08 2.18 14.69
C LYS A 47 3.44 2.59 13.28
N LEU A 48 4.08 1.71 12.53
CA LEU A 48 4.40 1.93 11.11
C LEU A 48 3.16 2.35 10.30
N GLN A 49 2.04 1.68 10.48
CA GLN A 49 0.81 2.01 9.77
C GLN A 49 0.19 3.35 10.23
N ILE A 50 0.35 3.70 11.51
CA ILE A 50 -0.08 5.01 12.02
C ILE A 50 0.76 6.12 11.40
N GLU A 51 2.07 5.98 11.37
CA GLU A 51 2.98 6.95 10.74
C GLU A 51 2.69 7.09 9.23
N PHE A 52 2.38 5.97 8.56
CA PHE A 52 1.92 5.97 7.18
C PHE A 52 0.66 6.83 6.98
N TYR A 53 -0.38 6.66 7.80
CA TYR A 53 -1.62 7.44 7.70
C TYR A 53 -1.44 8.91 8.12
N ASN A 54 -0.47 9.20 8.97
CA ASN A 54 -0.11 10.55 9.37
C ASN A 54 0.78 11.27 8.34
N ASN A 55 1.19 10.58 7.26
CA ASN A 55 2.16 11.07 6.27
C ASN A 55 3.53 11.43 6.89
N ASN A 56 3.86 10.83 8.02
CA ASN A 56 5.13 11.03 8.70
C ASN A 56 6.18 10.05 8.14
N TRP A 57 6.60 10.31 6.92
CA TRP A 57 7.43 9.40 6.12
C TRP A 57 8.77 9.07 6.78
N GLN A 58 9.41 10.07 7.41
CA GLN A 58 10.70 9.84 8.05
C GLN A 58 10.59 8.85 9.20
N GLU A 59 9.60 9.06 10.09
CA GLU A 59 9.40 8.15 11.21
C GLU A 59 8.87 6.79 10.74
N MET A 60 8.02 6.77 9.71
CA MET A 60 7.57 5.53 9.10
C MET A 60 8.75 4.65 8.67
N PHE A 61 9.79 5.21 8.05
CA PHE A 61 10.97 4.46 7.65
C PHE A 61 11.81 3.98 8.84
N ASN A 62 11.99 4.82 9.86
CA ASN A 62 12.70 4.45 11.08
C ASN A 62 12.02 3.27 11.78
N VAL A 63 10.69 3.34 11.89
CA VAL A 63 9.86 2.28 12.48
C VAL A 63 9.88 1.02 11.63
N ALA A 64 9.87 1.14 10.29
CA ALA A 64 9.88 0.00 9.38
C ALA A 64 11.10 -0.88 9.55
N GLU A 65 12.29 -0.29 9.70
CA GLU A 65 13.53 -1.04 9.91
C GLU A 65 13.45 -1.89 11.18
N LYS A 66 12.99 -1.29 12.28
CA LYS A 66 12.83 -2.02 13.55
C LYS A 66 11.74 -3.07 13.48
N ALA A 67 10.58 -2.72 12.90
CA ALA A 67 9.49 -3.65 12.68
C ALA A 67 9.95 -4.88 11.87
N TYR A 68 10.73 -4.68 10.81
CA TYR A 68 11.24 -5.75 9.96
C TYR A 68 12.19 -6.67 10.73
N LYS A 69 13.15 -6.12 11.48
CA LYS A 69 14.07 -6.90 12.32
C LYS A 69 13.33 -7.77 13.33
N LEU A 70 12.28 -7.22 13.94
CA LEU A 70 11.49 -7.92 14.95
C LEU A 70 10.44 -8.88 14.34
N ALA A 71 10.02 -8.66 13.10
CA ALA A 71 9.03 -9.49 12.42
C ALA A 71 9.52 -10.92 12.19
N GLY A 72 10.81 -11.11 11.92
CA GLY A 72 11.40 -12.41 11.61
C GLY A 72 10.73 -13.03 10.37
N GLU A 73 10.24 -14.26 10.51
CA GLU A 73 9.56 -15.00 9.44
C GLU A 73 8.04 -15.04 9.60
N ARG A 74 7.44 -14.05 10.27
CA ARG A 74 5.98 -13.97 10.45
C ARG A 74 5.33 -13.27 9.25
N PRO A 75 4.66 -14.00 8.33
CA PRO A 75 4.19 -13.46 7.06
C PRO A 75 3.22 -12.29 7.25
N HIS A 76 2.27 -12.38 8.18
CA HIS A 76 1.31 -11.31 8.46
C HIS A 76 1.93 -9.99 8.94
N LEU A 77 3.09 -10.02 9.61
CA LEU A 77 3.82 -8.81 9.99
C LEU A 77 4.61 -8.27 8.80
N LEU A 78 5.27 -9.15 8.05
CA LEU A 78 5.97 -8.78 6.82
C LEU A 78 5.02 -8.16 5.80
N GLY A 79 3.82 -8.73 5.63
CA GLY A 79 2.79 -8.19 4.76
C GLY A 79 2.35 -6.77 5.17
N LYS A 80 2.11 -6.51 6.46
CA LYS A 80 1.78 -5.17 6.95
C LYS A 80 2.91 -4.16 6.73
N ILE A 81 4.15 -4.57 6.97
CA ILE A 81 5.34 -3.72 6.74
C ILE A 81 5.48 -3.41 5.25
N GLY A 82 5.44 -4.44 4.42
CA GLY A 82 5.54 -4.31 2.98
C GLY A 82 4.44 -3.44 2.40
N TYR A 83 3.18 -3.59 2.87
CA TYR A 83 2.05 -2.75 2.46
C TYR A 83 2.32 -1.27 2.73
N SER A 84 2.72 -0.91 3.94
CA SER A 84 2.99 0.49 4.29
C SER A 84 4.14 1.08 3.46
N LEU A 85 5.16 0.29 3.18
CA LEU A 85 6.30 0.69 2.36
C LEU A 85 5.92 0.82 0.87
N ALA A 86 5.09 -0.10 0.35
CA ALA A 86 4.63 -0.07 -1.04
C ALA A 86 3.81 1.20 -1.33
N TYR A 87 2.95 1.58 -0.41
CA TYR A 87 2.09 2.75 -0.56
C TYR A 87 2.74 4.05 -0.07
N GLY A 88 3.72 3.99 0.81
CA GLY A 88 4.48 5.15 1.30
C GLY A 88 5.73 5.49 0.49
N GLY A 89 6.22 4.56 -0.31
CA GLY A 89 7.46 4.72 -1.08
C GLY A 89 7.28 5.60 -2.33
N GLN A 90 8.09 6.63 -2.48
CA GLN A 90 8.11 7.53 -3.66
C GLN A 90 9.47 7.47 -4.34
N CYS A 91 9.74 6.41 -5.10
CA CYS A 91 10.92 6.38 -5.95
C CYS A 91 10.52 6.32 -7.43
N GLU A 92 10.99 7.27 -8.22
CA GLU A 92 11.00 7.17 -9.67
C GLU A 92 12.10 6.18 -10.11
N LYS A 93 11.88 5.46 -11.21
CA LYS A 93 12.88 4.51 -11.75
C LYS A 93 14.26 5.15 -11.91
N GLU A 94 14.32 6.42 -12.27
CA GLU A 94 15.57 7.16 -12.45
C GLU A 94 16.34 7.37 -11.15
N ASP A 95 15.66 7.50 -10.02
CA ASP A 95 16.30 7.68 -8.70
C ASP A 95 16.99 6.39 -8.22
N ILE A 96 16.53 5.24 -8.68
CA ILE A 96 17.14 3.94 -8.36
C ILE A 96 18.50 3.79 -9.03
N TYR A 97 18.67 4.32 -10.25
CA TYR A 97 19.93 4.27 -11.00
C TYR A 97 20.91 5.39 -10.66
N ARG A 98 20.43 6.53 -10.17
CA ARG A 98 21.27 7.68 -9.79
C ARG A 98 21.79 7.64 -8.34
N SER A 99 21.38 6.68 -7.53
CA SER A 99 21.67 6.66 -6.09
C SER A 99 23.09 6.22 -5.74
N THR A 100 24.06 6.31 -6.69
CA THR A 100 25.38 5.77 -6.43
C THR A 100 26.28 6.65 -5.58
N GLU A 101 26.07 7.96 -5.36
CA GLU A 101 27.03 8.66 -4.48
C GLU A 101 26.63 9.93 -3.71
N LYS A 102 25.50 10.60 -3.95
CA LYS A 102 25.26 11.91 -3.27
C LYS A 102 23.80 12.29 -3.01
N PHE A 103 22.96 11.38 -2.50
CA PHE A 103 21.59 11.77 -2.18
C PHE A 103 21.36 11.99 -0.70
N GLN A 104 20.60 13.07 -0.38
CA GLN A 104 20.15 13.38 0.97
C GLN A 104 19.50 12.12 1.60
N THR A 105 19.83 11.83 2.84
CA THR A 105 19.50 10.61 3.60
C THR A 105 18.04 10.16 3.47
N VAL A 106 17.10 11.11 3.34
CA VAL A 106 15.66 10.82 3.20
C VAL A 106 15.31 10.20 1.84
N LYS A 107 15.89 10.69 0.74
CA LYS A 107 15.65 10.11 -0.60
C LYS A 107 16.30 8.73 -0.74
N LYS A 108 17.50 8.58 -0.20
CA LYS A 108 18.23 7.29 -0.20
C LYS A 108 17.44 6.21 0.55
N ASN A 109 16.88 6.55 1.69
CA ASN A 109 16.05 5.62 2.46
C ASN A 109 14.79 5.23 1.71
N ARG A 110 14.10 6.17 1.06
CA ARG A 110 12.89 5.88 0.25
C ARG A 110 13.18 4.86 -0.86
N CYS A 111 14.27 5.03 -1.61
CA CYS A 111 14.62 4.12 -2.70
C CYS A 111 15.06 2.74 -2.21
N GLN A 112 15.79 2.66 -1.10
CA GLN A 112 16.13 1.38 -0.46
C GLN A 112 14.88 0.63 0.01
N PHE A 113 13.88 1.34 0.52
CA PHE A 113 12.63 0.73 0.99
C PHE A 113 11.68 0.31 -0.14
N GLN A 114 11.73 0.91 -1.32
CA GLN A 114 10.98 0.38 -2.47
C GLN A 114 11.54 -0.99 -2.92
N ARG A 115 12.86 -1.16 -2.85
CA ARG A 115 13.50 -2.47 -2.99
C ARG A 115 13.06 -3.41 -1.86
N GLY A 116 13.00 -2.91 -0.63
CA GLY A 116 12.51 -3.62 0.54
C GLY A 116 11.03 -4.01 0.45
N CYS A 117 10.17 -3.18 -0.15
CA CYS A 117 8.77 -3.54 -0.43
C CYS A 117 8.69 -4.82 -1.27
N TRP A 118 9.47 -4.92 -2.32
CA TRP A 118 9.56 -6.10 -3.19
C TRP A 118 10.04 -7.33 -2.45
N GLU A 119 11.18 -7.22 -1.78
CA GLU A 119 11.80 -8.33 -1.06
C GLU A 119 10.93 -8.77 0.12
N ILE A 120 10.39 -7.81 0.87
CA ILE A 120 9.51 -8.09 2.02
C ILE A 120 8.17 -8.65 1.58
N GLY A 121 7.56 -8.08 0.55
CA GLY A 121 6.28 -8.56 0.02
C GLY A 121 6.39 -9.96 -0.57
N LYS A 122 7.46 -10.22 -1.32
CA LYS A 122 7.75 -11.54 -1.87
C LYS A 122 7.99 -12.56 -0.75
N LYS A 123 8.79 -12.21 0.24
CA LYS A 123 9.03 -13.07 1.41
C LYS A 123 7.75 -13.35 2.19
N ALA A 124 6.90 -12.35 2.40
CA ALA A 124 5.60 -12.54 3.05
C ALA A 124 4.73 -13.54 2.27
N TYR A 125 4.64 -13.36 0.95
CA TYR A 125 3.87 -14.22 0.07
C TYR A 125 4.40 -15.67 0.05
N GLU A 126 5.74 -15.86 -0.03
CA GLU A 126 6.36 -17.18 -0.04
C GLU A 126 6.21 -17.94 1.29
N LEU A 127 6.17 -17.21 2.41
CA LEU A 127 5.98 -17.79 3.74
C LEU A 127 4.51 -18.08 4.07
N ASP A 128 3.58 -17.44 3.40
CA ASP A 128 2.15 -17.63 3.63
C ASP A 128 1.62 -18.83 2.84
N THR A 129 1.79 -20.01 3.41
CA THR A 129 1.28 -21.29 2.85
C THR A 129 -0.20 -21.54 3.13
N GLY A 130 -0.90 -20.60 3.74
CA GLY A 130 -2.31 -20.74 4.12
C GLY A 130 -3.08 -19.43 4.01
N ASN A 131 -4.25 -19.46 3.55
CA ASN A 131 -5.38 -18.51 3.38
C ASN A 131 -5.36 -17.10 4.04
N TYR A 132 -4.27 -16.65 4.65
CA TYR A 132 -4.09 -15.29 5.16
C TYR A 132 -3.56 -14.32 4.10
N ALA A 133 -3.15 -14.84 2.96
CA ALA A 133 -2.40 -14.20 1.88
C ALA A 133 -3.12 -13.07 1.14
N THR A 134 -4.37 -12.82 1.39
CA THR A 134 -5.18 -11.88 0.61
C THR A 134 -4.56 -10.49 0.51
N TRP A 135 -4.01 -9.98 1.62
CA TRP A 135 -3.41 -8.65 1.66
C TRP A 135 -2.02 -8.61 1.04
N ASP A 136 -1.26 -9.71 1.14
CA ASP A 136 0.08 -9.81 0.58
C ASP A 136 0.02 -9.83 -0.95
N ASN A 137 -1.02 -10.41 -1.54
CA ASN A 137 -1.26 -10.36 -2.98
C ASN A 137 -1.52 -8.91 -3.47
N TYR A 138 -2.27 -8.10 -2.70
CA TYR A 138 -2.48 -6.68 -3.05
C TYR A 138 -1.21 -5.86 -2.90
N LEU A 139 -0.40 -6.16 -1.90
CA LEU A 139 0.93 -5.58 -1.75
C LEU A 139 1.80 -5.88 -2.97
N LEU A 140 1.89 -7.14 -3.39
CA LEU A 140 2.64 -7.53 -4.59
C LEU A 140 2.09 -6.88 -5.85
N ALA A 141 0.76 -6.85 -6.00
CA ALA A 141 0.13 -6.19 -7.13
C ALA A 141 0.50 -4.71 -7.21
N GLN A 142 0.55 -4.00 -6.06
CA GLN A 142 1.00 -2.62 -6.00
C GLN A 142 2.49 -2.48 -6.36
N CYS A 143 3.35 -3.38 -5.88
CA CYS A 143 4.77 -3.38 -6.24
C CYS A 143 4.95 -3.63 -7.74
N TYR A 144 4.22 -4.58 -8.33
CA TYR A 144 4.23 -4.85 -9.77
C TYR A 144 3.69 -3.68 -10.60
N LEU A 145 2.66 -3.00 -10.09
CA LEU A 145 2.11 -1.81 -10.73
C LEU A 145 3.17 -0.69 -10.83
N THR A 146 3.94 -0.49 -9.77
CA THR A 146 4.99 0.53 -9.71
C THR A 146 6.25 0.16 -10.48
N SER A 147 6.60 -1.14 -10.55
CA SER A 147 7.73 -1.63 -11.35
C SER A 147 7.43 -1.77 -12.84
N GLY A 148 6.14 -1.70 -13.23
CA GLY A 148 5.70 -1.88 -14.61
C GLY A 148 5.54 -3.33 -15.05
N GLU A 149 5.60 -4.30 -14.14
CA GLU A 149 5.46 -5.74 -14.38
C GLU A 149 4.00 -6.18 -14.31
N LYS A 150 3.18 -5.66 -15.20
CA LYS A 150 1.72 -5.67 -15.09
C LYS A 150 1.09 -7.05 -15.31
N GLU A 151 1.73 -7.93 -16.08
CA GLU A 151 1.31 -9.33 -16.23
C GLU A 151 1.27 -10.03 -14.88
N LYS A 152 2.26 -9.78 -14.03
CA LYS A 152 2.35 -10.40 -12.70
C LYS A 152 1.25 -9.95 -11.74
N ILE A 153 0.63 -8.79 -11.98
CA ILE A 153 -0.57 -8.37 -11.23
C ILE A 153 -1.70 -9.38 -11.44
N ILE A 154 -1.88 -9.82 -12.67
CA ILE A 154 -2.91 -10.79 -13.04
C ILE A 154 -2.64 -12.11 -12.32
N ASP A 155 -1.40 -12.60 -12.39
CA ASP A 155 -1.00 -13.88 -11.79
C ASP A 155 -1.26 -13.92 -10.27
N VAL A 156 -1.05 -12.81 -9.57
CA VAL A 156 -1.25 -12.77 -8.10
C VAL A 156 -2.67 -12.42 -7.67
N LEU A 157 -3.47 -11.74 -8.50
CA LEU A 157 -4.80 -11.30 -8.10
C LEU A 157 -5.95 -12.16 -8.62
N GLU A 158 -5.87 -12.67 -9.84
CA GLU A 158 -6.96 -13.48 -10.41
C GLU A 158 -7.33 -14.70 -9.57
N PRO A 159 -6.36 -15.45 -9.01
CA PRO A 159 -6.68 -16.62 -8.19
C PRO A 159 -7.53 -16.29 -6.95
N LEU A 160 -7.49 -15.05 -6.46
CA LEU A 160 -8.24 -14.64 -5.28
C LEU A 160 -9.75 -14.57 -5.52
N GLN A 161 -10.19 -14.39 -6.76
CA GLN A 161 -11.61 -14.28 -7.15
C GLN A 161 -12.40 -13.23 -6.35
N HIS A 162 -11.76 -12.13 -5.93
CA HIS A 162 -12.38 -11.08 -5.11
C HIS A 162 -13.25 -10.12 -5.96
N LYS A 163 -14.15 -10.64 -6.76
CA LYS A 163 -14.95 -9.92 -7.76
C LYS A 163 -15.72 -8.71 -7.24
N LYS A 164 -16.06 -8.70 -5.96
CA LYS A 164 -16.78 -7.60 -5.30
C LYS A 164 -15.87 -6.60 -4.60
N PHE A 165 -14.56 -6.75 -4.68
CA PHE A 165 -13.62 -5.86 -4.00
C PHE A 165 -13.07 -4.80 -4.97
N VAL A 166 -13.22 -3.54 -4.60
CA VAL A 166 -12.90 -2.40 -5.49
C VAL A 166 -11.43 -2.37 -5.89
N TRP A 167 -10.51 -2.64 -4.96
CA TRP A 167 -9.08 -2.62 -5.25
C TRP A 167 -8.64 -3.77 -6.14
N TRP A 168 -9.25 -4.94 -6.02
CA TRP A 168 -9.02 -6.08 -6.91
C TRP A 168 -9.38 -5.71 -8.36
N ASN A 169 -10.55 -5.13 -8.54
CA ASN A 169 -11.00 -4.68 -9.87
C ASN A 169 -10.13 -3.54 -10.42
N LEU A 170 -9.74 -2.58 -9.57
CA LEU A 170 -8.89 -1.47 -10.01
C LEU A 170 -7.54 -1.98 -10.53
N HIS A 171 -6.83 -2.80 -9.76
CA HIS A 171 -5.52 -3.31 -10.19
C HIS A 171 -5.61 -4.18 -11.44
N LEU A 172 -6.59 -5.08 -11.52
CA LEU A 172 -6.79 -5.91 -12.71
C LEU A 172 -7.19 -5.07 -13.93
N GLY A 173 -8.07 -4.08 -13.75
CA GLY A 173 -8.45 -3.18 -14.84
C GLY A 173 -7.26 -2.43 -15.41
N LEU A 174 -6.39 -1.89 -14.56
CA LEU A 174 -5.16 -1.22 -14.98
C LEU A 174 -4.18 -2.20 -15.67
N ALA A 175 -4.02 -3.41 -15.13
CA ALA A 175 -3.15 -4.42 -15.71
C ALA A 175 -3.64 -4.85 -17.10
N TYR A 176 -4.92 -5.17 -17.25
CA TYR A 176 -5.48 -5.57 -18.54
C TYR A 176 -5.47 -4.46 -19.58
N ASP A 177 -5.70 -3.18 -19.18
CA ASP A 177 -5.55 -2.05 -20.11
C ASP A 177 -4.15 -1.95 -20.67
N SER A 178 -3.15 -2.14 -19.81
CA SER A 178 -1.74 -2.08 -20.23
C SER A 178 -1.30 -3.23 -21.15
N LEU A 179 -2.05 -4.33 -21.16
CA LEU A 179 -1.87 -5.48 -22.04
C LEU A 179 -2.78 -5.42 -23.27
N GLU A 180 -3.41 -4.25 -23.51
CA GLU A 180 -4.33 -4.00 -24.62
C GLU A 180 -5.58 -4.91 -24.62
N LYS A 181 -5.89 -5.55 -23.50
CA LYS A 181 -7.10 -6.36 -23.30
C LYS A 181 -8.27 -5.49 -22.86
N PHE A 182 -8.64 -4.53 -23.69
CA PHE A 182 -9.54 -3.41 -23.34
C PHE A 182 -10.93 -3.83 -22.89
N GLU A 183 -11.50 -4.90 -23.44
CA GLU A 183 -12.81 -5.40 -23.06
C GLU A 183 -12.80 -5.96 -21.62
N ILE A 184 -11.74 -6.65 -21.24
CA ILE A 184 -11.59 -7.18 -19.88
C ILE A 184 -11.33 -6.03 -18.91
N ALA A 185 -10.44 -5.10 -19.29
CA ALA A 185 -10.15 -3.90 -18.51
C ALA A 185 -11.43 -3.11 -18.23
N ARG A 186 -12.29 -2.91 -19.25
CA ARG A 186 -13.55 -2.21 -19.13
C ARG A 186 -14.46 -2.83 -18.08
N LYS A 187 -14.64 -4.15 -18.09
CA LYS A 187 -15.50 -4.85 -17.11
C LYS A 187 -15.05 -4.57 -15.66
N HIS A 188 -13.76 -4.60 -15.42
CA HIS A 188 -13.21 -4.33 -14.10
C HIS A 188 -13.36 -2.86 -13.71
N LEU A 189 -13.02 -1.94 -14.62
CA LEU A 189 -13.07 -0.50 -14.34
C LEU A 189 -14.51 0.03 -14.24
N ASP A 190 -15.45 -0.51 -15.00
CA ASP A 190 -16.88 -0.19 -14.86
C ASP A 190 -17.40 -0.63 -13.48
N PHE A 191 -16.95 -1.78 -12.96
CA PHE A 191 -17.26 -2.16 -11.58
C PHE A 191 -16.78 -1.11 -10.58
N VAL A 192 -15.52 -0.65 -10.70
CA VAL A 192 -14.95 0.39 -9.83
C VAL A 192 -15.76 1.68 -9.93
N LYS A 193 -16.10 2.09 -11.16
CA LYS A 193 -16.87 3.30 -11.42
C LYS A 193 -18.24 3.24 -10.77
N ASN A 194 -18.97 2.15 -10.98
CA ASN A 194 -20.30 1.93 -10.38
C ASN A 194 -20.25 1.86 -8.85
N PHE A 195 -19.17 1.31 -8.26
CA PHE A 195 -18.99 1.26 -6.82
C PHE A 195 -18.77 2.65 -6.22
N LEU A 196 -18.00 3.50 -6.88
CA LEU A 196 -17.70 4.86 -6.42
C LEU A 196 -18.85 5.84 -6.64
N LYS A 197 -19.78 5.52 -7.52
CA LYS A 197 -20.91 6.38 -7.95
C LYS A 197 -20.42 7.69 -8.59
N GLU A 198 -21.06 8.82 -8.27
CA GLU A 198 -20.66 10.14 -8.73
C GLU A 198 -19.28 10.56 -8.18
N ASP A 199 -18.61 11.48 -8.86
CA ASP A 199 -17.27 11.98 -8.48
C ASP A 199 -16.19 10.90 -8.37
N HIS A 200 -16.23 9.91 -9.25
CA HIS A 200 -15.35 8.73 -9.23
C HIS A 200 -13.88 9.07 -9.08
N LEU A 201 -13.38 9.98 -9.93
CA LEU A 201 -11.96 10.30 -9.95
C LEU A 201 -11.54 11.06 -8.69
N SER A 202 -12.40 11.96 -8.18
CA SER A 202 -12.15 12.71 -6.95
C SER A 202 -12.11 11.78 -5.74
N LYS A 203 -13.09 10.86 -5.62
CA LYS A 203 -13.13 9.86 -4.55
C LYS A 203 -11.94 8.91 -4.61
N LEU A 204 -11.59 8.45 -5.80
CA LEU A 204 -10.46 7.57 -5.99
C LEU A 204 -9.14 8.29 -5.73
N LYS A 205 -8.97 9.52 -6.22
CA LYS A 205 -7.83 10.38 -5.89
C LYS A 205 -7.73 10.61 -4.39
N PHE A 206 -8.84 10.93 -3.72
CA PHE A 206 -8.86 11.10 -2.28
C PHE A 206 -8.41 9.83 -1.56
N ALA A 207 -8.98 8.68 -1.88
CA ALA A 207 -8.62 7.40 -1.28
C ALA A 207 -7.15 7.05 -1.57
N LEU A 208 -6.69 7.25 -2.79
CA LEU A 208 -5.31 6.99 -3.20
C LEU A 208 -4.34 8.04 -2.65
N THR A 209 -4.73 9.31 -2.53
CA THR A 209 -3.89 10.38 -1.96
C THR A 209 -3.72 10.19 -0.46
N LYS A 210 -4.75 9.76 0.25
CA LYS A 210 -4.64 9.45 1.68
C LYS A 210 -3.83 8.17 1.95
N GLN A 211 -3.84 7.22 1.01
CA GLN A 211 -3.01 6.01 1.06
C GLN A 211 -1.70 6.16 0.28
N ASN A 212 -1.66 7.10 -0.67
CA ASN A 212 -0.59 7.14 -1.64
C ASN A 212 -0.55 8.50 -2.36
N GLN A 213 0.40 9.32 -2.06
CA GLN A 213 0.65 10.57 -2.81
C GLN A 213 1.01 10.31 -4.28
N HIS A 214 1.16 9.07 -4.68
CA HIS A 214 1.64 8.64 -5.99
C HIS A 214 0.65 8.75 -7.14
N ILE A 215 -0.64 8.95 -6.89
CA ILE A 215 -1.56 9.03 -8.03
C ILE A 215 -1.22 10.23 -8.93
N ASN A 216 -0.64 11.28 -8.35
CA ASN A 216 -0.13 12.41 -9.13
C ASN A 216 1.23 12.12 -9.79
N THR A 217 1.96 11.10 -9.32
CA THR A 217 3.24 10.65 -9.88
C THR A 217 3.09 9.57 -10.96
N TYR A 218 1.88 9.01 -11.12
CA TYR A 218 1.58 8.06 -12.18
C TYR A 218 0.55 8.61 -13.17
N PRO A 219 0.97 9.51 -14.09
CA PRO A 219 0.08 10.08 -15.10
C PRO A 219 -0.67 9.02 -15.90
N TYR A 220 -0.07 7.85 -16.10
CA TYR A 220 -0.69 6.75 -16.82
C TYR A 220 -1.93 6.20 -16.12
N ILE A 221 -1.94 6.10 -14.77
CA ILE A 221 -3.13 5.64 -14.03
C ILE A 221 -4.26 6.62 -14.26
N THR A 222 -4.01 7.91 -14.06
CA THR A 222 -5.03 8.95 -14.28
C THR A 222 -5.51 8.97 -15.74
N ASN A 223 -4.61 8.82 -16.70
CA ASN A 223 -4.97 8.81 -18.12
C ASN A 223 -5.78 7.55 -18.47
N THR A 224 -5.39 6.38 -17.96
CA THR A 224 -6.16 5.15 -18.14
C THR A 224 -7.55 5.31 -17.55
N LEU A 225 -7.69 5.78 -16.31
CA LEU A 225 -9.00 5.98 -15.68
C LEU A 225 -9.88 6.94 -16.48
N LYS A 226 -9.33 8.06 -16.97
CA LYS A 226 -10.06 9.00 -17.83
C LYS A 226 -10.53 8.35 -19.14
N LYS A 227 -9.71 7.49 -19.77
CA LYS A 227 -10.06 6.71 -20.96
C LYS A 227 -11.33 5.86 -20.75
N TYR A 228 -11.56 5.39 -19.52
CA TYR A 228 -12.75 4.63 -19.13
C TYR A 228 -13.86 5.50 -18.50
N GLY A 229 -13.79 6.83 -18.65
CA GLY A 229 -14.84 7.74 -18.24
C GLY A 229 -14.92 8.00 -16.74
N PHE A 230 -13.79 7.96 -16.05
CA PHE A 230 -13.70 8.47 -14.67
C PHE A 230 -13.54 10.00 -14.71
N ASN A 231 -14.48 10.72 -14.11
CA ASN A 231 -14.57 12.18 -14.04
C ASN A 231 -14.15 12.69 -12.66
#